data_47072e55869855e0c74ff0e7a8c7db7b
#
_entry.id   47072e55869855e0c74ff0e7a8c7db7b
#
_cell.length_a   1.000
_cell.length_b   1.000
_cell.length_c   1.000
_cell.angle_alpha   90.00
_cell.angle_beta   90.00
_cell.angle_gamma   90.00
#
_symmetry.space_group_name_H-M   'P 1'
#
loop_
_entity.id
_entity.type
_entity.pdbx_description
1 polymer ?
#
loop_
_entity_poly.entity_id
_entity_poly.type
_entity_poly.pdbx_seq_one_letter_code
_entity_poly.pdbx_strand_id
1 'polypeptide(L)'
;MCADCYPNYKGTQNTPNHQTIPYILCFFSISYGSNNFVVSYKFTIFVKNFWLMLLNTLIIVAILLTSYLLMSTDRLNHINRAALAMFTGVVAWVVLLIGGENIHNTQLNHYIQRAVGVILFLIATNTIIEIMHNNGVFDSLKSFLRTSNSKVLLWYLSIITFAISANVDNLTTVVLMMSIMTRIVRSHSQRVIYGCVILISANLGGSFTVIGDMTNLMMWGHGVITPTEFAAGLILPVLASLVVFNLLIGKFIVGRVEVASTIGVVNDDVYLPGWQKILMLVIGLASIWFVPSFSRFTGLPPFIGALTALALILMMDGAYNFRRNGNQLFVNRKYMTSNEYVSTKIALYFLGSTLGVGALVECGSLDFIGQWLNHNVHNVYIYGGVIGLLASVIDNIPFVLAGIHLFPSGAYAVSGDFAVDGAYWQLLSFCSALGASLLYLGSLAGHSVAETVDMNLRWYFRHVFWRVMMAWCVGMIVFYVTHL
;
A
#
# COMPACT_ATOMS: atom_id res chain seq x y z
N MET A 1 2.42 -0.18 53.10
CA MET A 1 3.17 -1.46 53.07
C MET A 1 2.79 -2.18 51.78
N CYS A 2 3.53 -2.00 50.76
CA CYS A 2 3.64 -2.80 49.53
C CYS A 2 4.82 -2.27 48.73
N ALA A 3 6.05 -2.46 49.30
CA ALA A 3 7.30 -2.03 48.66
C ALA A 3 8.06 -3.18 47.96
N ASP A 4 7.49 -4.40 47.91
CA ASP A 4 8.27 -5.60 47.55
C ASP A 4 7.90 -6.22 46.18
N CYS A 5 7.17 -5.51 45.32
CA CYS A 5 6.80 -6.05 44.01
C CYS A 5 7.51 -5.42 42.81
N TYR A 6 8.55 -4.61 42.98
CA TYR A 6 9.32 -4.08 41.85
C TYR A 6 10.82 -4.11 42.11
N PRO A 7 11.57 -5.06 41.55
CA PRO A 7 12.99 -4.88 41.35
C PRO A 7 13.25 -4.12 40.04
N ASN A 8 13.79 -2.90 40.16
CA ASN A 8 14.62 -2.19 39.18
C ASN A 8 14.14 -2.11 37.72
N TYR A 9 13.29 -1.14 37.41
CA TYR A 9 13.23 -0.59 36.07
C TYR A 9 13.54 0.92 36.11
N LYS A 10 14.82 1.28 35.95
CA LYS A 10 15.26 2.61 35.52
C LYS A 10 15.34 2.57 34.00
N GLY A 11 14.42 3.19 33.30
CA GLY A 11 14.40 3.26 31.84
C GLY A 11 13.36 4.23 31.33
N THR A 12 13.81 5.42 30.98
CA THR A 12 13.29 6.38 29.98
C THR A 12 11.77 6.57 29.86
N GLN A 13 11.34 7.74 30.28
CA GLN A 13 10.06 8.38 29.98
C GLN A 13 9.84 8.44 28.47
N ASN A 14 8.79 7.79 27.98
CA ASN A 14 7.94 8.05 26.83
C ASN A 14 7.43 6.74 26.21
N THR A 15 6.48 6.07 26.92
CA THR A 15 5.60 5.08 26.29
C THR A 15 4.17 5.34 26.74
N PRO A 16 3.21 5.43 25.80
CA PRO A 16 1.81 5.59 26.14
C PRO A 16 1.18 4.26 26.63
N ASN A 17 0.52 4.34 27.77
CA ASN A 17 -0.53 3.46 28.28
C ASN A 17 -0.39 1.92 28.19
N HIS A 18 0.53 1.33 28.95
CA HIS A 18 0.47 -0.10 29.33
C HIS A 18 -0.24 -0.31 30.71
N GLN A 19 -1.30 0.40 31.02
CA GLN A 19 -1.91 0.36 32.38
C GLN A 19 -3.15 -0.52 32.55
N THR A 20 -3.68 -1.14 31.50
CA THR A 20 -4.99 -1.81 31.62
C THR A 20 -4.95 -3.28 32.06
N ILE A 21 -3.89 -4.03 31.80
CA ILE A 21 -3.82 -5.47 32.09
C ILE A 21 -3.31 -5.82 33.51
N PRO A 22 -2.37 -5.09 34.12
CA PRO A 22 -1.93 -5.38 35.49
C PRO A 22 -3.01 -5.15 36.54
N TYR A 23 -4.00 -4.30 36.26
CA TYR A 23 -5.06 -3.98 37.24
C TYR A 23 -6.05 -5.13 37.49
N ILE A 24 -6.25 -6.04 36.56
CA ILE A 24 -7.16 -7.18 36.72
C ILE A 24 -6.61 -8.21 37.70
N LEU A 25 -5.30 -8.44 37.70
CA LEU A 25 -4.66 -9.40 38.61
C LEU A 25 -4.41 -8.84 40.02
N CYS A 26 -4.23 -7.52 40.18
CA CYS A 26 -4.09 -6.90 41.49
C CYS A 26 -5.40 -6.80 42.28
N PHE A 27 -6.56 -6.76 41.62
CA PHE A 27 -7.87 -6.63 42.29
C PHE A 27 -8.36 -7.93 42.98
N PHE A 28 -7.87 -9.06 42.60
CA PHE A 28 -8.21 -10.34 43.26
C PHE A 28 -7.45 -10.58 44.57
N SER A 29 -6.45 -9.75 44.89
CA SER A 29 -5.59 -9.92 46.07
C SER A 29 -5.91 -9.01 47.27
N ILE A 30 -6.92 -8.13 47.19
CA ILE A 30 -7.27 -7.22 48.31
C ILE A 30 -8.67 -7.59 48.84
N SER A 31 -8.61 -8.32 49.80
CA SER A 31 -8.91 -8.32 51.04
C SER A 31 -10.12 -8.30 51.84
N TYR A 32 -10.14 -8.75 52.89
CA TYR A 32 -11.06 -8.72 54.05
C TYR A 32 -10.79 -7.48 54.94
N GLY A 33 -11.74 -6.53 54.95
CA GLY A 33 -11.72 -5.39 55.90
C GLY A 33 -12.71 -4.27 55.54
N SER A 34 -13.88 -4.28 56.16
CA SER A 34 -14.77 -3.17 56.52
C SER A 34 -14.94 -1.95 55.60
N ASN A 35 -15.35 -2.11 54.32
CA ASN A 35 -16.01 -1.05 53.53
C ASN A 35 -16.67 -1.63 52.28
N ASN A 36 -17.59 -2.55 52.45
CA ASN A 36 -18.26 -3.28 51.36
C ASN A 36 -19.01 -2.38 50.36
N PHE A 37 -19.38 -1.18 50.74
CA PHE A 37 -20.16 -0.27 49.88
C PHE A 37 -19.27 0.45 48.83
N VAL A 38 -18.09 0.89 49.20
CA VAL A 38 -17.16 1.59 48.28
C VAL A 38 -16.53 0.63 47.28
N VAL A 39 -16.27 -0.61 47.70
CA VAL A 39 -15.74 -1.66 46.83
C VAL A 39 -16.80 -2.07 45.80
N SER A 40 -18.03 -2.24 46.19
CA SER A 40 -19.16 -2.58 45.32
C SER A 40 -19.40 -1.48 44.27
N TYR A 41 -19.36 -0.21 44.65
CA TYR A 41 -19.56 0.92 43.74
C TYR A 41 -18.42 1.04 42.71
N LYS A 42 -17.16 0.91 43.12
CA LYS A 42 -16.01 0.90 42.22
C LYS A 42 -16.07 -0.30 41.27
N PHE A 43 -16.46 -1.46 41.73
CA PHE A 43 -16.62 -2.64 40.89
C PHE A 43 -17.73 -2.47 39.86
N THR A 44 -18.85 -1.89 40.22
CA THR A 44 -19.97 -1.63 39.31
C THR A 44 -19.59 -0.61 38.21
N ILE A 45 -18.84 0.44 38.57
CA ILE A 45 -18.30 1.41 37.58
C ILE A 45 -17.27 0.73 36.65
N PHE A 46 -16.38 -0.10 37.18
CA PHE A 46 -15.42 -0.84 36.41
C PHE A 46 -16.09 -1.78 35.41
N VAL A 47 -17.07 -2.57 35.86
CA VAL A 47 -17.82 -3.47 34.96
C VAL A 47 -18.58 -2.69 33.91
N LYS A 48 -19.21 -1.58 34.25
CA LYS A 48 -19.90 -0.72 33.27
C LYS A 48 -18.95 -0.14 32.24
N ASN A 49 -17.81 0.36 32.66
CA ASN A 49 -16.81 0.93 31.75
C ASN A 49 -16.19 -0.17 30.83
N PHE A 50 -15.95 -1.37 31.39
CA PHE A 50 -15.46 -2.51 30.60
C PHE A 50 -16.46 -2.94 29.52
N TRP A 51 -17.75 -3.04 29.84
CA TRP A 51 -18.78 -3.35 28.85
C TRP A 51 -18.95 -2.25 27.81
N LEU A 52 -18.83 -0.99 28.21
CA LEU A 52 -18.89 0.13 27.28
C LEU A 52 -17.69 0.12 26.29
N MET A 53 -16.49 -0.11 26.80
CA MET A 53 -15.28 -0.26 25.99
C MET A 53 -15.41 -1.44 25.00
N LEU A 54 -15.86 -2.60 25.46
CA LEU A 54 -16.09 -3.76 24.62
C LEU A 54 -17.12 -3.48 23.52
N LEU A 55 -18.23 -2.81 23.88
CA LEU A 55 -19.29 -2.45 22.93
C LEU A 55 -18.76 -1.49 21.87
N ASN A 56 -18.00 -0.45 22.23
CA ASN A 56 -17.40 0.50 21.32
C ASN A 56 -16.43 -0.20 20.35
N THR A 57 -15.59 -1.07 20.87
CA THR A 57 -14.67 -1.90 20.06
C THR A 57 -15.43 -2.73 19.03
N LEU A 58 -16.49 -3.43 19.44
CA LEU A 58 -17.31 -4.22 18.52
C LEU A 58 -18.01 -3.36 17.47
N ILE A 59 -18.49 -2.18 17.83
CA ILE A 59 -19.10 -1.23 16.90
C ILE A 59 -18.08 -0.76 15.86
N ILE A 60 -16.89 -0.37 16.29
CA ILE A 60 -15.83 0.09 15.38
C ILE A 60 -15.40 -1.02 14.41
N VAL A 61 -15.18 -2.22 14.92
CA VAL A 61 -14.85 -3.39 14.10
C VAL A 61 -15.97 -3.68 13.09
N ALA A 62 -17.23 -3.65 13.52
CA ALA A 62 -18.37 -3.88 12.65
C ALA A 62 -18.49 -2.80 11.55
N ILE A 63 -18.33 -1.52 11.91
CA ILE A 63 -18.34 -0.42 10.95
C ILE A 63 -17.24 -0.58 9.90
N LEU A 64 -16.02 -0.88 10.31
CA LEU A 64 -14.88 -1.06 9.42
C LEU A 64 -15.07 -2.29 8.51
N LEU A 65 -15.44 -3.45 9.07
CA LEU A 65 -15.68 -4.65 8.27
C LEU A 65 -16.80 -4.45 7.24
N THR A 66 -17.93 -3.88 7.66
CA THR A 66 -19.04 -3.62 6.71
C THR A 66 -18.65 -2.63 5.64
N SER A 67 -17.89 -1.59 5.98
CA SER A 67 -17.40 -0.60 5.02
C SER A 67 -16.45 -1.22 4.00
N TYR A 68 -15.46 -2.01 4.43
CA TYR A 68 -14.54 -2.68 3.52
C TYR A 68 -15.23 -3.73 2.64
N LEU A 69 -16.21 -4.47 3.17
CA LEU A 69 -17.04 -5.37 2.38
C LEU A 69 -17.86 -4.62 1.32
N LEU A 70 -18.43 -3.47 1.68
CA LEU A 70 -19.13 -2.61 0.72
C LEU A 70 -18.18 -2.07 -0.36
N MET A 71 -16.96 -1.68 0.00
CA MET A 71 -15.94 -1.26 -0.98
C MET A 71 -15.54 -2.38 -1.93
N SER A 72 -15.54 -3.63 -1.47
CA SER A 72 -15.26 -4.80 -2.30
C SER A 72 -16.37 -5.09 -3.32
N THR A 73 -17.62 -4.64 -3.06
CA THR A 73 -18.78 -4.86 -3.93
C THR A 73 -19.15 -3.66 -4.81
N ASP A 74 -18.19 -2.81 -5.11
CA ASP A 74 -18.31 -1.51 -5.79
C ASP A 74 -19.13 -1.55 -7.10
N ARG A 75 -18.99 -2.61 -7.91
CA ARG A 75 -19.80 -2.82 -9.13
C ARG A 75 -21.32 -2.90 -8.90
N LEU A 76 -21.73 -3.24 -7.67
CA LEU A 76 -23.15 -3.37 -7.34
C LEU A 76 -23.72 -2.04 -6.82
N ASN A 77 -22.91 -1.22 -6.17
CA ASN A 77 -23.40 -0.09 -5.35
C ASN A 77 -23.01 1.29 -5.89
N HIS A 78 -22.13 1.40 -6.90
CA HIS A 78 -21.62 2.68 -7.43
C HIS A 78 -21.11 3.68 -6.36
N ILE A 79 -20.68 3.17 -5.20
CA ILE A 79 -20.22 3.99 -4.08
C ILE A 79 -18.76 4.39 -4.30
N ASN A 80 -18.45 5.66 -4.09
CA ASN A 80 -17.08 6.14 -4.14
C ASN A 80 -16.29 5.63 -2.92
N ARG A 81 -15.31 4.74 -3.15
CA ARG A 81 -14.48 4.12 -2.12
C ARG A 81 -13.76 5.13 -1.23
N ALA A 82 -13.24 6.19 -1.83
CA ALA A 82 -12.53 7.23 -1.08
C ALA A 82 -13.48 7.94 -0.10
N ALA A 83 -14.69 8.25 -0.56
CA ALA A 83 -15.70 8.87 0.30
C ALA A 83 -16.13 7.91 1.43
N LEU A 84 -16.31 6.63 1.11
CA LEU A 84 -16.68 5.62 2.11
C LEU A 84 -15.57 5.40 3.14
N ALA A 85 -14.30 5.31 2.71
CA ALA A 85 -13.16 5.17 3.62
C ALA A 85 -13.05 6.38 4.56
N MET A 86 -13.17 7.61 4.01
CA MET A 86 -13.14 8.83 4.81
C MET A 86 -14.30 8.88 5.82
N PHE A 87 -15.52 8.60 5.36
CA PHE A 87 -16.68 8.57 6.24
C PHE A 87 -16.50 7.57 7.38
N THR A 88 -16.06 6.35 7.05
CA THR A 88 -15.81 5.28 8.01
C THR A 88 -14.74 5.66 9.03
N GLY A 89 -13.62 6.22 8.56
CA GLY A 89 -12.54 6.70 9.43
C GLY A 89 -13.04 7.75 10.43
N VAL A 90 -13.76 8.76 9.94
CA VAL A 90 -14.33 9.82 10.81
C VAL A 90 -15.34 9.25 11.80
N VAL A 91 -16.27 8.40 11.35
CA VAL A 91 -17.28 7.80 12.24
C VAL A 91 -16.63 6.94 13.33
N ALA A 92 -15.59 6.16 12.99
CA ALA A 92 -14.85 5.36 13.96
C ALA A 92 -14.25 6.23 15.09
N TRP A 93 -13.64 7.37 14.75
CA TRP A 93 -13.13 8.32 15.75
C TRP A 93 -14.24 8.98 16.58
N VAL A 94 -15.37 9.31 15.96
CA VAL A 94 -16.53 9.86 16.70
C VAL A 94 -17.07 8.84 17.71
N VAL A 95 -17.16 7.55 17.33
CA VAL A 95 -17.57 6.47 18.26
C VAL A 95 -16.60 6.34 19.43
N LEU A 96 -15.28 6.41 19.18
CA LEU A 96 -14.27 6.41 20.24
C LEU A 96 -14.46 7.57 21.23
N LEU A 97 -14.66 8.78 20.72
CA LEU A 97 -14.85 9.99 21.55
C LEU A 97 -16.13 9.92 22.38
N ILE A 98 -17.25 9.44 21.81
CA ILE A 98 -18.52 9.26 22.53
C ILE A 98 -18.39 8.15 23.59
N GLY A 99 -17.56 7.16 23.34
CA GLY A 99 -17.29 6.05 24.25
C GLY A 99 -16.55 6.44 25.54
N GLY A 100 -16.15 7.70 25.69
CA GLY A 100 -15.53 8.22 26.92
C GLY A 100 -14.06 7.83 27.06
N GLU A 101 -13.41 7.41 26.01
CA GLU A 101 -11.97 7.21 26.01
C GLU A 101 -11.24 8.56 26.09
N ASN A 102 -10.23 8.66 26.95
CA ASN A 102 -9.42 9.87 27.11
C ASN A 102 -8.45 10.03 25.90
N ILE A 103 -9.04 10.18 24.71
CA ILE A 103 -8.27 10.38 23.49
C ILE A 103 -7.91 11.85 23.39
N HIS A 104 -6.62 12.13 23.44
CA HIS A 104 -6.11 13.47 23.20
C HIS A 104 -6.01 13.76 21.70
N ASN A 105 -6.26 15.00 21.30
CA ASN A 105 -6.06 15.46 19.90
C ASN A 105 -4.65 15.15 19.36
N THR A 106 -3.68 14.94 20.22
CA THR A 106 -2.31 14.54 19.87
C THR A 106 -2.23 13.19 19.18
N GLN A 107 -3.04 12.21 19.57
CA GLN A 107 -3.09 10.87 18.95
C GLN A 107 -3.66 10.96 17.54
N LEU A 108 -4.80 11.61 17.36
CA LEU A 108 -5.40 11.85 16.06
C LEU A 108 -4.42 12.57 15.12
N ASN A 109 -3.77 13.63 15.60
CA ASN A 109 -2.79 14.39 14.83
C ASN A 109 -1.61 13.53 14.38
N HIS A 110 -1.18 12.56 15.20
CA HIS A 110 -0.09 11.66 14.85
C HIS A 110 -0.44 10.77 13.62
N TYR A 111 -1.67 10.21 13.57
CA TYR A 111 -2.13 9.45 12.39
C TYR A 111 -2.25 10.33 11.15
N ILE A 112 -2.79 11.55 11.32
CA ILE A 112 -2.90 12.51 10.22
C ILE A 112 -1.51 12.89 9.68
N GLN A 113 -0.55 13.22 10.53
CA GLN A 113 0.81 13.59 10.13
C GLN A 113 1.50 12.48 9.33
N ARG A 114 1.36 11.23 9.77
CA ARG A 114 1.91 10.08 9.04
C ARG A 114 1.23 9.90 7.69
N ALA A 115 -0.10 9.97 7.64
CA ALA A 115 -0.84 9.87 6.39
C ALA A 115 -0.47 10.99 5.41
N VAL A 116 -0.38 12.23 5.88
CA VAL A 116 0.00 13.39 5.05
C VAL A 116 1.39 13.23 4.46
N GLY A 117 2.36 12.70 5.21
CA GLY A 117 3.70 12.42 4.70
C GLY A 117 3.69 11.47 3.49
N VAL A 118 2.93 10.37 3.58
CA VAL A 118 2.78 9.42 2.47
C VAL A 118 2.03 10.06 1.29
N ILE A 119 0.97 10.83 1.55
CA ILE A 119 0.20 11.53 0.53
C ILE A 119 1.07 12.53 -0.23
N LEU A 120 1.88 13.33 0.46
CA LEU A 120 2.80 14.28 -0.16
C LEU A 120 3.85 13.58 -1.02
N PHE A 121 4.36 12.44 -0.56
CA PHE A 121 5.25 11.61 -1.37
C PHE A 121 4.58 11.14 -2.66
N LEU A 122 3.36 10.61 -2.56
CA LEU A 122 2.60 10.14 -3.74
C LEU A 122 2.30 11.27 -4.72
N ILE A 123 1.87 12.44 -4.22
CA ILE A 123 1.64 13.60 -5.07
C ILE A 123 2.92 14.00 -5.81
N ALA A 124 4.06 14.02 -5.12
CA ALA A 124 5.32 14.39 -5.71
C ALA A 124 5.75 13.39 -6.81
N THR A 125 5.74 12.09 -6.51
CA THR A 125 6.16 11.05 -7.48
C THR A 125 5.20 10.94 -8.65
N ASN A 126 3.89 11.01 -8.42
CA ASN A 126 2.90 10.99 -9.50
C ASN A 126 3.04 12.21 -10.43
N THR A 127 3.29 13.39 -9.86
CA THR A 127 3.52 14.61 -10.67
C THR A 127 4.80 14.48 -11.50
N ILE A 128 5.86 13.91 -10.98
CA ILE A 128 7.09 13.63 -11.73
C ILE A 128 6.78 12.74 -12.95
N ILE A 129 6.06 11.64 -12.73
CA ILE A 129 5.68 10.71 -13.81
C ILE A 129 4.77 11.38 -14.83
N GLU A 130 3.83 12.21 -14.39
CA GLU A 130 2.95 12.96 -15.29
C GLU A 130 3.72 13.93 -16.17
N ILE A 131 4.67 14.68 -15.61
CA ILE A 131 5.56 15.55 -16.37
C ILE A 131 6.35 14.74 -17.42
N MET A 132 6.89 13.59 -17.04
CA MET A 132 7.58 12.70 -17.98
C MET A 132 6.65 12.17 -19.07
N HIS A 133 5.43 11.79 -18.72
CA HIS A 133 4.43 11.31 -19.67
C HIS A 133 4.03 12.40 -20.67
N ASN A 134 3.73 13.61 -20.17
CA ASN A 134 3.34 14.74 -20.99
C ASN A 134 4.46 15.24 -21.94
N ASN A 135 5.70 14.98 -21.59
CA ASN A 135 6.85 15.26 -22.45
C ASN A 135 7.17 14.10 -23.41
N GLY A 136 6.33 13.06 -23.47
CA GLY A 136 6.47 11.94 -24.41
C GLY A 136 7.64 11.01 -24.11
N VAL A 137 8.13 10.98 -22.86
CA VAL A 137 9.25 10.11 -22.45
C VAL A 137 8.89 8.63 -22.63
N PHE A 138 7.64 8.25 -22.36
CA PHE A 138 7.16 6.89 -22.49
C PHE A 138 6.73 6.50 -23.92
N ASP A 139 6.82 7.40 -24.89
CA ASP A 139 6.47 7.09 -26.28
C ASP A 139 7.43 6.08 -26.92
N SER A 140 8.70 6.09 -26.49
CA SER A 140 9.66 5.08 -26.89
C SER A 140 9.28 3.66 -26.47
N LEU A 141 8.57 3.49 -25.35
CA LEU A 141 8.05 2.18 -24.93
C LEU A 141 7.03 1.62 -25.93
N LYS A 142 6.26 2.48 -26.59
CA LYS A 142 5.30 2.07 -27.61
C LYS A 142 5.98 1.35 -28.78
N SER A 143 7.19 1.74 -29.13
CA SER A 143 7.95 1.10 -30.21
C SER A 143 8.41 -0.31 -29.83
N PHE A 144 8.86 -0.52 -28.61
CA PHE A 144 9.23 -1.85 -28.08
C PHE A 144 8.03 -2.78 -27.94
N LEU A 145 6.87 -2.23 -27.62
CA LEU A 145 5.63 -2.99 -27.44
C LEU A 145 4.92 -3.32 -28.76
N ARG A 146 5.39 -2.81 -29.90
CA ARG A 146 4.87 -3.12 -31.25
C ARG A 146 5.38 -4.46 -31.72
N THR A 147 4.84 -5.55 -31.20
CA THR A 147 5.17 -6.89 -31.69
C THR A 147 3.88 -7.65 -32.02
N SER A 148 3.91 -8.43 -33.11
CA SER A 148 2.80 -9.31 -33.49
C SER A 148 2.81 -10.62 -32.71
N ASN A 149 3.88 -10.93 -31.99
CA ASN A 149 3.98 -12.15 -31.20
C ASN A 149 3.37 -11.93 -29.81
N SER A 150 2.24 -12.58 -29.53
CA SER A 150 1.49 -12.44 -28.29
C SER A 150 2.29 -12.80 -27.04
N LYS A 151 3.17 -13.80 -27.11
CA LYS A 151 4.00 -14.22 -25.96
C LYS A 151 5.12 -13.22 -25.68
N VAL A 152 5.72 -12.68 -26.75
CA VAL A 152 6.78 -11.65 -26.62
C VAL A 152 6.18 -10.37 -26.02
N LEU A 153 4.99 -9.97 -26.47
CA LEU A 153 4.27 -8.83 -25.90
C LEU A 153 3.97 -9.03 -24.42
N LEU A 154 3.55 -10.24 -24.01
CA LEU A 154 3.31 -10.57 -22.61
C LEU A 154 4.55 -10.30 -21.74
N TRP A 155 5.70 -10.84 -22.14
CA TRP A 155 6.94 -10.67 -21.40
C TRP A 155 7.41 -9.20 -21.37
N TYR A 156 7.31 -8.47 -22.49
CA TYR A 156 7.65 -7.05 -22.51
C TYR A 156 6.74 -6.23 -21.59
N LEU A 157 5.41 -6.43 -21.67
CA LEU A 157 4.48 -5.77 -20.77
C LEU A 157 4.78 -6.09 -19.31
N SER A 158 5.03 -7.35 -19.00
CA SER A 158 5.31 -7.79 -17.64
C SER A 158 6.61 -7.16 -17.08
N ILE A 159 7.72 -7.27 -17.81
CA ILE A 159 9.02 -6.77 -17.35
C ILE A 159 9.02 -5.24 -17.24
N ILE A 160 8.46 -4.55 -18.24
CA ILE A 160 8.39 -3.09 -18.22
C ILE A 160 7.50 -2.61 -17.08
N THR A 161 6.32 -3.22 -16.90
CA THR A 161 5.43 -2.87 -15.79
C THR A 161 6.07 -3.11 -14.44
N PHE A 162 6.74 -4.25 -14.27
CA PHE A 162 7.48 -4.60 -13.06
C PHE A 162 8.57 -3.55 -12.76
N ALA A 163 9.38 -3.20 -13.75
CA ALA A 163 10.46 -2.24 -13.58
C ALA A 163 9.95 -0.82 -13.27
N ILE A 164 8.85 -0.39 -13.89
CA ILE A 164 8.24 0.91 -13.59
C ILE A 164 7.65 0.89 -12.18
N SER A 165 6.89 -0.15 -11.81
CA SER A 165 6.25 -0.24 -10.51
C SER A 165 7.21 -0.40 -9.34
N ALA A 166 8.40 -0.90 -9.57
CA ALA A 166 9.48 -0.89 -8.57
C ALA A 166 9.94 0.53 -8.17
N ASN A 167 9.63 1.52 -8.98
CA ASN A 167 10.04 2.91 -8.79
C ASN A 167 8.88 3.87 -8.57
N VAL A 168 7.69 3.44 -8.96
CA VAL A 168 6.47 4.27 -8.96
C VAL A 168 5.34 3.43 -8.39
N ASP A 169 4.43 4.08 -7.68
CA ASP A 169 3.23 3.45 -7.15
C ASP A 169 2.53 2.52 -8.16
N ASN A 170 2.10 1.35 -7.67
CA ASN A 170 1.50 0.30 -8.48
C ASN A 170 0.23 0.75 -9.22
N LEU A 171 -0.61 1.61 -8.63
CA LEU A 171 -1.81 2.12 -9.29
C LEU A 171 -1.46 3.04 -10.47
N THR A 172 -0.54 3.99 -10.26
CA THR A 172 -0.06 4.90 -11.30
C THR A 172 0.59 4.13 -12.46
N THR A 173 1.39 3.12 -12.13
CA THR A 173 2.01 2.23 -13.12
C THR A 173 0.95 1.48 -13.92
N VAL A 174 -0.08 0.94 -13.27
CA VAL A 174 -1.18 0.25 -13.95
C VAL A 174 -1.92 1.20 -14.89
N VAL A 175 -2.31 2.39 -14.44
CA VAL A 175 -3.01 3.38 -15.29
C VAL A 175 -2.17 3.74 -16.52
N LEU A 176 -0.87 3.99 -16.34
CA LEU A 176 0.06 4.28 -17.43
C LEU A 176 0.14 3.12 -18.44
N MET A 177 0.41 1.91 -17.95
CA MET A 177 0.60 0.74 -18.82
C MET A 177 -0.68 0.30 -19.50
N MET A 178 -1.84 0.41 -18.82
CA MET A 178 -3.15 0.15 -19.42
C MET A 178 -3.47 1.15 -20.53
N SER A 179 -3.15 2.44 -20.36
CA SER A 179 -3.34 3.44 -21.40
C SER A 179 -2.51 3.16 -22.66
N ILE A 180 -1.30 2.63 -22.50
CA ILE A 180 -0.42 2.22 -23.60
C ILE A 180 -0.96 0.94 -24.25
N MET A 181 -1.26 -0.09 -23.46
CA MET A 181 -1.70 -1.41 -23.91
C MET A 181 -3.03 -1.33 -24.69
N THR A 182 -4.00 -0.57 -24.23
CA THR A 182 -5.30 -0.44 -24.89
C THR A 182 -5.24 0.23 -26.25
N ARG A 183 -4.22 1.07 -26.49
CA ARG A 183 -3.96 1.67 -27.83
C ARG A 183 -3.28 0.69 -28.80
N ILE A 184 -2.53 -0.28 -28.29
CA ILE A 184 -1.78 -1.24 -29.11
C ILE A 184 -2.65 -2.46 -29.47
N VAL A 185 -3.35 -3.01 -28.48
CA VAL A 185 -4.13 -4.26 -28.60
C VAL A 185 -5.59 -3.95 -28.93
N ARG A 186 -6.12 -4.49 -30.03
CA ARG A 186 -7.53 -4.29 -30.42
C ARG A 186 -8.49 -5.30 -29.79
N SER A 187 -8.08 -6.55 -29.72
CA SER A 187 -8.93 -7.64 -29.22
C SER A 187 -9.25 -7.49 -27.74
N HIS A 188 -10.53 -7.42 -27.38
CA HIS A 188 -10.99 -7.30 -26.00
C HIS A 188 -10.50 -8.46 -25.12
N SER A 189 -10.57 -9.71 -25.60
CA SER A 189 -10.12 -10.89 -24.84
C SER A 189 -8.63 -10.84 -24.54
N GLN A 190 -7.82 -10.35 -25.48
CA GLN A 190 -6.38 -10.14 -25.25
C GLN A 190 -6.12 -8.99 -24.28
N ARG A 191 -6.90 -7.89 -24.35
CA ARG A 191 -6.79 -6.76 -23.38
C ARG A 191 -7.04 -7.23 -21.95
N VAL A 192 -8.02 -8.10 -21.73
CA VAL A 192 -8.31 -8.66 -20.40
C VAL A 192 -7.11 -9.45 -19.88
N ILE A 193 -6.50 -10.31 -20.69
CA ILE A 193 -5.36 -11.12 -20.28
C ILE A 193 -4.12 -10.23 -20.01
N TYR A 194 -3.80 -9.30 -20.92
CA TYR A 194 -2.69 -8.37 -20.71
C TYR A 194 -2.93 -7.42 -19.54
N GLY A 195 -4.19 -7.03 -19.28
CA GLY A 195 -4.56 -6.27 -18.09
C GLY A 195 -4.24 -7.03 -16.80
N CYS A 196 -4.52 -8.35 -16.76
CA CYS A 196 -4.10 -9.19 -15.62
C CYS A 196 -2.58 -9.26 -15.49
N VAL A 197 -1.84 -9.35 -16.60
CA VAL A 197 -0.38 -9.35 -16.57
C VAL A 197 0.16 -8.03 -16.02
N ILE A 198 -0.37 -6.91 -16.47
CA ILE A 198 -0.01 -5.58 -15.98
C ILE A 198 -0.29 -5.47 -14.48
N LEU A 199 -1.49 -5.86 -14.03
CA LEU A 199 -1.88 -5.81 -12.61
C LEU A 199 -0.89 -6.56 -11.72
N ILE A 200 -0.64 -7.83 -12.05
CA ILE A 200 0.15 -8.71 -11.20
C ILE A 200 1.64 -8.32 -11.25
N SER A 201 2.13 -7.91 -12.42
CA SER A 201 3.49 -7.40 -12.56
C SER A 201 3.69 -6.08 -11.80
N ALA A 202 2.68 -5.20 -11.75
CA ALA A 202 2.74 -3.97 -10.97
C ALA A 202 2.76 -4.25 -9.46
N ASN A 203 1.85 -5.10 -8.96
CA ASN A 203 1.82 -5.43 -7.55
C ASN A 203 3.10 -6.14 -7.09
N LEU A 204 3.67 -7.03 -7.92
CA LEU A 204 4.96 -7.66 -7.64
C LEU A 204 6.11 -6.65 -7.70
N GLY A 205 6.13 -5.77 -8.71
CA GLY A 205 7.16 -4.73 -8.83
C GLY A 205 7.17 -3.75 -7.66
N GLY A 206 5.96 -3.38 -7.16
CA GLY A 206 5.84 -2.52 -6.00
C GLY A 206 6.20 -3.20 -4.68
N SER A 207 6.03 -4.51 -4.57
CA SER A 207 6.17 -5.22 -3.29
C SER A 207 7.59 -5.34 -2.75
N PHE A 208 8.63 -5.26 -3.59
CA PHE A 208 10.01 -5.46 -3.13
C PHE A 208 10.82 -4.18 -2.93
N THR A 209 10.27 -3.02 -3.25
CA THR A 209 10.93 -1.73 -3.01
C THR A 209 10.15 -0.88 -2.02
N VAL A 210 10.85 -0.04 -1.26
CA VAL A 210 10.20 0.84 -0.27
C VAL A 210 9.37 1.96 -0.87
N ILE A 211 9.58 2.29 -2.16
CA ILE A 211 8.92 3.38 -2.88
C ILE A 211 7.88 2.91 -3.90
N GLY A 212 7.87 1.61 -4.22
CA GLY A 212 6.99 1.05 -5.25
C GLY A 212 5.55 0.81 -4.79
N ASP A 213 5.28 0.78 -3.50
CA ASP A 213 3.94 0.64 -2.93
C ASP A 213 3.77 1.58 -1.74
N MET A 214 2.57 2.17 -1.58
CA MET A 214 2.22 3.02 -0.44
C MET A 214 2.40 2.31 0.89
N THR A 215 2.11 1.02 0.92
CA THR A 215 2.23 0.19 2.13
C THR A 215 3.68 0.03 2.58
N ASN A 216 4.61 -0.15 1.63
CA ASN A 216 6.04 -0.22 1.91
C ASN A 216 6.60 1.13 2.35
N LEU A 217 6.13 2.21 1.73
CA LEU A 217 6.50 3.57 2.14
C LEU A 217 6.10 3.86 3.58
N MET A 218 4.95 3.33 4.02
CA MET A 218 4.53 3.43 5.43
C MET A 218 5.42 2.62 6.35
N MET A 219 5.73 1.38 6.01
CA MET A 219 6.65 0.55 6.81
C MET A 219 8.01 1.22 6.95
N TRP A 220 8.53 1.80 5.87
CA TRP A 220 9.75 2.59 5.91
C TRP A 220 9.62 3.84 6.80
N GLY A 221 8.51 4.57 6.68
CA GLY A 221 8.20 5.72 7.54
C GLY A 221 8.07 5.38 9.03
N HIS A 222 7.73 4.12 9.37
CA HIS A 222 7.73 3.60 10.74
C HIS A 222 9.10 3.06 11.18
N GLY A 223 10.11 3.02 10.29
CA GLY A 223 11.45 2.54 10.59
C GLY A 223 11.56 1.03 10.77
N VAL A 224 10.58 0.25 10.30
CA VAL A 224 10.58 -1.22 10.40
C VAL A 224 11.24 -1.91 9.21
N ILE A 225 11.50 -1.19 8.13
CA ILE A 225 12.24 -1.66 6.95
C ILE A 225 13.25 -0.62 6.48
N THR A 226 14.33 -1.09 5.85
CA THR A 226 15.33 -0.27 5.16
C THR A 226 15.34 -0.54 3.66
N PRO A 227 15.67 0.45 2.81
CA PRO A 227 15.55 0.29 1.36
C PRO A 227 16.38 -0.86 0.78
N THR A 228 17.59 -1.09 1.31
CA THR A 228 18.56 -2.03 0.74
C THR A 228 18.26 -3.47 1.13
N GLU A 229 18.15 -3.72 2.44
CA GLU A 229 17.96 -5.06 2.98
C GLU A 229 16.57 -5.61 2.62
N PHE A 230 15.55 -4.75 2.68
CA PHE A 230 14.20 -5.11 2.30
C PHE A 230 14.12 -5.54 0.82
N ALA A 231 14.74 -4.76 -0.10
CA ALA A 231 14.76 -5.10 -1.51
C ALA A 231 15.56 -6.38 -1.79
N ALA A 232 16.70 -6.56 -1.12
CA ALA A 232 17.55 -7.72 -1.28
C ALA A 232 16.84 -9.02 -0.84
N GLY A 233 16.09 -8.98 0.27
CA GLY A 233 15.36 -10.14 0.77
C GLY A 233 14.17 -10.55 -0.11
N LEU A 234 13.54 -9.61 -0.82
CA LEU A 234 12.33 -9.90 -1.59
C LEU A 234 12.55 -10.09 -3.09
N ILE A 235 13.68 -9.65 -3.67
CA ILE A 235 13.87 -9.68 -5.13
C ILE A 235 13.74 -11.09 -5.72
N LEU A 236 14.32 -12.12 -5.08
CA LEU A 236 14.26 -13.50 -5.57
C LEU A 236 12.85 -14.11 -5.47
N PRO A 237 12.14 -14.06 -4.33
CA PRO A 237 10.76 -14.52 -4.22
C PRO A 237 9.82 -13.85 -5.24
N VAL A 238 9.96 -12.53 -5.41
CA VAL A 238 9.12 -11.74 -6.30
C VAL A 238 9.39 -12.08 -7.77
N LEU A 239 10.64 -12.18 -8.19
CA LEU A 239 11.00 -12.60 -9.54
C LEU A 239 10.54 -14.04 -9.85
N ALA A 240 10.69 -14.96 -8.90
CA ALA A 240 10.19 -16.32 -9.07
C ALA A 240 8.68 -16.35 -9.28
N SER A 241 7.93 -15.58 -8.49
CA SER A 241 6.48 -15.43 -8.64
C SER A 241 6.11 -14.85 -10.00
N LEU A 242 6.81 -13.80 -10.45
CA LEU A 242 6.59 -13.16 -11.75
C LEU A 242 6.79 -14.13 -12.91
N VAL A 243 7.89 -14.88 -12.89
CA VAL A 243 8.21 -15.86 -13.93
C VAL A 243 7.16 -16.96 -13.97
N VAL A 244 6.81 -17.54 -12.82
CA VAL A 244 5.80 -18.61 -12.75
C VAL A 244 4.45 -18.11 -13.23
N PHE A 245 4.01 -16.94 -12.81
CA PHE A 245 2.75 -16.36 -13.28
C PHE A 245 2.75 -16.18 -14.79
N ASN A 246 3.80 -15.58 -15.36
CA ASN A 246 3.92 -15.35 -16.80
C ASN A 246 3.94 -16.65 -17.62
N LEU A 247 4.61 -17.68 -17.13
CA LEU A 247 4.61 -19.00 -17.76
C LEU A 247 3.22 -19.65 -17.76
N LEU A 248 2.49 -19.51 -16.66
CA LEU A 248 1.16 -20.10 -16.50
C LEU A 248 0.09 -19.35 -17.33
N ILE A 249 0.11 -18.02 -17.31
CA ILE A 249 -0.87 -17.21 -18.04
C ILE A 249 -0.57 -17.21 -19.55
N GLY A 250 0.70 -17.30 -19.94
CA GLY A 250 1.13 -17.36 -21.33
C GLY A 250 0.60 -18.56 -22.13
N LYS A 251 0.16 -19.63 -21.44
CA LYS A 251 -0.52 -20.78 -22.05
C LYS A 251 -1.90 -20.44 -22.59
N PHE A 252 -2.52 -19.37 -22.08
CA PHE A 252 -3.85 -18.90 -22.52
C PHE A 252 -3.80 -18.00 -23.73
N ILE A 253 -2.63 -17.44 -24.03
CA ILE A 253 -2.49 -16.54 -25.16
C ILE A 253 -2.19 -17.37 -26.40
N VAL A 254 -3.18 -17.44 -27.25
CA VAL A 254 -3.08 -18.13 -28.55
C VAL A 254 -3.21 -17.11 -29.69
N GLY A 255 -2.41 -17.27 -30.73
CA GLY A 255 -2.49 -16.47 -31.94
C GLY A 255 -1.55 -15.27 -31.95
N ARG A 256 -1.79 -14.40 -32.94
CA ARG A 256 -1.04 -13.14 -33.13
C ARG A 256 -1.81 -11.98 -32.49
N VAL A 257 -1.08 -10.97 -32.05
CA VAL A 257 -1.68 -9.72 -31.58
C VAL A 257 -2.23 -8.96 -32.78
N GLU A 258 -3.49 -8.60 -32.72
CA GLU A 258 -4.06 -7.63 -33.64
C GLU A 258 -3.60 -6.21 -33.25
N VAL A 259 -2.45 -5.82 -33.81
CA VAL A 259 -1.89 -4.49 -33.56
C VAL A 259 -2.71 -3.45 -34.29
N ALA A 260 -3.09 -2.38 -33.61
CA ALA A 260 -3.77 -1.25 -34.22
C ALA A 260 -2.85 -0.62 -35.29
N SER A 261 -3.27 -0.65 -36.55
CA SER A 261 -2.53 -0.10 -37.68
C SER A 261 -2.41 1.43 -37.66
N THR A 262 -3.31 2.08 -36.93
CA THR A 262 -3.39 3.54 -36.83
C THR A 262 -3.13 3.95 -35.38
N ILE A 263 -1.86 4.14 -35.02
CA ILE A 263 -1.57 5.06 -33.92
C ILE A 263 -1.82 6.43 -34.53
N GLY A 264 -2.86 7.13 -34.05
CA GLY A 264 -3.15 8.46 -34.49
C GLY A 264 -1.85 9.27 -34.52
N VAL A 265 -1.65 10.01 -35.59
CA VAL A 265 -0.55 10.97 -35.71
C VAL A 265 -0.61 11.83 -34.47
N VAL A 266 0.27 11.54 -33.54
CA VAL A 266 0.47 12.40 -32.38
C VAL A 266 1.08 13.67 -32.97
N ASN A 267 0.45 14.80 -32.75
CA ASN A 267 0.99 16.08 -33.18
C ASN A 267 2.43 16.17 -32.68
N ASP A 268 3.39 16.00 -33.60
CA ASP A 268 4.83 16.03 -33.32
C ASP A 268 5.32 17.38 -32.75
N ASP A 269 4.47 18.39 -32.82
CA ASP A 269 4.78 19.76 -32.39
C ASP A 269 4.92 19.97 -30.88
N VAL A 270 4.55 18.98 -30.06
CA VAL A 270 4.52 19.12 -28.61
C VAL A 270 5.63 18.33 -27.89
N TYR A 271 6.35 17.44 -28.57
CA TYR A 271 7.29 16.54 -27.90
C TYR A 271 8.74 17.02 -27.91
N LEU A 272 9.47 16.63 -26.82
CA LEU A 272 10.90 16.85 -26.72
C LEU A 272 11.66 16.05 -27.81
N PRO A 273 12.80 16.56 -28.33
CA PRO A 273 13.69 15.76 -29.18
C PRO A 273 14.21 14.52 -28.44
N GLY A 274 14.54 13.45 -29.20
CA GLY A 274 14.81 12.13 -28.65
C GLY A 274 15.83 12.10 -27.49
N TRP A 275 16.93 12.84 -27.61
CA TRP A 275 17.97 12.89 -26.56
C TRP A 275 17.48 13.55 -25.28
N GLN A 276 16.60 14.57 -25.38
CA GLN A 276 16.01 15.23 -24.21
C GLN A 276 14.99 14.34 -23.50
N LYS A 277 14.26 13.48 -24.24
CA LYS A 277 13.39 12.46 -23.66
C LYS A 277 14.19 11.47 -22.82
N ILE A 278 15.33 11.00 -23.36
CA ILE A 278 16.23 10.09 -22.64
C ILE A 278 16.80 10.78 -21.39
N LEU A 279 17.26 12.03 -21.54
CA LEU A 279 17.78 12.80 -20.41
C LEU A 279 16.72 12.98 -19.31
N MET A 280 15.50 13.31 -19.69
CA MET A 280 14.38 13.48 -18.75
C MET A 280 13.99 12.16 -18.08
N LEU A 281 14.05 11.02 -18.82
CA LEU A 281 13.87 9.70 -18.24
C LEU A 281 14.93 9.39 -17.18
N VAL A 282 16.20 9.60 -17.51
CA VAL A 282 17.33 9.36 -16.60
C VAL A 282 17.22 10.22 -15.35
N ILE A 283 16.95 11.52 -15.52
CA ILE A 283 16.81 12.45 -14.39
C ILE A 283 15.56 12.11 -13.56
N GLY A 284 14.43 11.80 -14.19
CA GLY A 284 13.20 11.41 -13.51
C GLY A 284 13.39 10.17 -12.66
N LEU A 285 13.98 9.11 -13.22
CA LEU A 285 14.29 7.90 -12.46
C LEU A 285 15.36 8.17 -11.38
N ALA A 286 16.44 8.87 -11.71
CA ALA A 286 17.47 9.22 -10.74
C ALA A 286 16.93 10.04 -9.58
N SER A 287 15.99 10.94 -9.82
CA SER A 287 15.37 11.75 -8.77
C SER A 287 14.54 10.91 -7.79
N ILE A 288 13.86 9.88 -8.27
CA ILE A 288 13.13 8.94 -7.42
C ILE A 288 14.10 8.10 -6.58
N TRP A 289 15.17 7.59 -7.20
CA TRP A 289 16.24 6.84 -6.51
C TRP A 289 17.05 7.71 -5.54
N PHE A 290 17.07 9.00 -5.76
CA PHE A 290 17.71 9.96 -4.85
C PHE A 290 16.98 10.02 -3.48
N VAL A 291 15.67 9.76 -3.40
CA VAL A 291 14.89 9.90 -2.18
C VAL A 291 15.41 9.05 -1.02
N PRO A 292 15.68 7.72 -1.17
CA PRO A 292 16.25 6.92 -0.09
C PRO A 292 17.63 7.42 0.34
N SER A 293 18.47 7.80 -0.61
CA SER A 293 19.79 8.35 -0.34
C SER A 293 19.68 9.68 0.42
N PHE A 294 18.80 10.58 -0.03
CA PHE A 294 18.54 11.85 0.63
C PHE A 294 18.07 11.66 2.07
N SER A 295 17.09 10.79 2.30
CA SER A 295 16.59 10.50 3.64
C SER A 295 17.68 9.91 4.55
N ARG A 296 18.55 9.05 4.02
CA ARG A 296 19.67 8.46 4.77
C ARG A 296 20.72 9.50 5.16
N PHE A 297 21.05 10.44 4.26
CA PHE A 297 22.07 11.47 4.53
C PHE A 297 21.57 12.59 5.42
N THR A 298 20.31 12.99 5.28
CA THR A 298 19.76 14.15 5.99
C THR A 298 19.01 13.78 7.25
N GLY A 299 18.60 12.53 7.42
CA GLY A 299 17.69 12.10 8.49
C GLY A 299 16.25 12.63 8.33
N LEU A 300 15.94 13.31 7.22
CA LEU A 300 14.61 13.86 6.95
C LEU A 300 13.65 12.80 6.43
N PRO A 301 12.32 12.96 6.67
CA PRO A 301 11.32 12.06 6.14
C PRO A 301 11.37 11.93 4.61
N PRO A 302 11.04 10.75 4.03
CA PRO A 302 11.11 10.49 2.59
C PRO A 302 10.37 11.48 1.70
N PHE A 303 9.23 12.01 2.16
CA PHE A 303 8.43 12.96 1.37
C PHE A 303 9.17 14.28 1.08
N ILE A 304 10.07 14.72 1.97
CA ILE A 304 10.90 15.92 1.73
C ILE A 304 11.85 15.67 0.54
N GLY A 305 12.47 14.49 0.46
CA GLY A 305 13.28 14.10 -0.69
C GLY A 305 12.49 14.07 -1.99
N ALA A 306 11.26 13.53 -1.97
CA ALA A 306 10.38 13.49 -3.12
C ALA A 306 9.95 14.90 -3.59
N LEU A 307 9.61 15.80 -2.66
CA LEU A 307 9.29 17.19 -2.97
C LEU A 307 10.49 17.94 -3.54
N THR A 308 11.70 17.68 -3.03
CA THR A 308 12.95 18.24 -3.58
C THR A 308 13.16 17.78 -5.02
N ALA A 309 12.99 16.48 -5.28
CA ALA A 309 13.07 15.89 -6.61
C ALA A 309 12.05 16.50 -7.56
N LEU A 310 10.80 16.65 -7.13
CA LEU A 310 9.74 17.30 -7.89
C LEU A 310 10.10 18.76 -8.22
N ALA A 311 10.58 19.53 -7.24
CA ALA A 311 10.97 20.92 -7.46
C ALA A 311 12.06 21.04 -8.54
N LEU A 312 13.07 20.17 -8.51
CA LEU A 312 14.13 20.15 -9.53
C LEU A 312 13.58 19.83 -10.93
N ILE A 313 12.68 18.85 -11.04
CA ILE A 313 12.06 18.47 -12.33
C ILE A 313 11.17 19.59 -12.86
N LEU A 314 10.38 20.25 -12.00
CA LEU A 314 9.56 21.40 -12.38
C LEU A 314 10.40 22.56 -12.87
N MET A 315 11.53 22.85 -12.23
CA MET A 315 12.48 23.88 -12.67
C MET A 315 13.05 23.54 -14.05
N MET A 316 13.40 22.27 -14.28
CA MET A 316 13.91 21.82 -15.58
C MET A 316 12.83 21.91 -16.67
N ASP A 317 11.62 21.40 -16.40
CA ASP A 317 10.50 21.46 -17.35
C ASP A 317 10.15 22.91 -17.69
N GLY A 318 10.15 23.79 -16.70
CA GLY A 318 9.96 25.24 -16.89
C GLY A 318 11.03 25.85 -17.79
N ALA A 319 12.32 25.53 -17.58
CA ALA A 319 13.42 26.03 -18.39
C ALA A 319 13.36 25.54 -19.86
N TYR A 320 12.98 24.26 -20.07
CA TYR A 320 12.78 23.73 -21.42
C TYR A 320 11.62 24.40 -22.15
N ASN A 321 10.50 24.58 -21.47
CA ASN A 321 9.31 25.19 -22.04
C ASN A 321 9.51 26.69 -22.34
N PHE A 322 10.22 27.40 -21.49
CA PHE A 322 10.57 28.81 -21.73
C PHE A 322 11.42 28.99 -23.00
N ARG A 323 12.43 28.14 -23.19
CA ARG A 323 13.28 28.18 -24.41
C ARG A 323 12.51 27.88 -25.70
N ARG A 324 11.44 27.06 -25.60
CA ARG A 324 10.69 26.61 -26.78
C ARG A 324 9.57 27.54 -27.18
N ASN A 325 8.80 28.06 -26.23
CA ASN A 325 7.54 28.79 -26.49
C ASN A 325 7.66 30.30 -26.30
N GLY A 326 8.84 30.85 -26.01
CA GLY A 326 9.01 32.28 -25.70
C GLY A 326 8.17 32.69 -24.47
N ASN A 327 7.71 33.93 -24.45
CA ASN A 327 6.98 34.54 -23.31
C ASN A 327 5.58 33.97 -23.01
N GLN A 328 5.16 32.87 -23.63
CA GLN A 328 3.92 32.19 -23.26
C GLN A 328 4.14 31.27 -22.06
N LEU A 329 4.50 31.87 -20.94
CA LEU A 329 4.52 31.24 -19.63
C LEU A 329 3.08 30.85 -19.29
N PHE A 330 2.82 29.59 -19.03
CA PHE A 330 1.56 29.05 -18.48
C PHE A 330 0.33 28.94 -19.40
N VAL A 331 0.46 29.04 -20.72
CA VAL A 331 -0.71 28.86 -21.57
C VAL A 331 -0.89 27.38 -21.97
N ASN A 332 -1.92 26.76 -21.43
CA ASN A 332 -2.61 25.55 -21.91
C ASN A 332 -1.85 24.21 -21.94
N ARG A 333 -0.96 23.90 -21.03
CA ARG A 333 -0.77 22.49 -20.72
C ARG A 333 -1.86 22.05 -19.72
N LYS A 334 -2.72 21.15 -20.17
CA LYS A 334 -3.62 20.40 -19.29
C LYS A 334 -2.80 19.52 -18.35
N TYR A 335 -2.05 20.12 -17.42
CA TYR A 335 -1.29 19.35 -16.42
C TYR A 335 -2.19 18.59 -15.44
N MET A 336 -3.49 18.89 -15.43
CA MET A 336 -4.29 18.66 -14.25
C MET A 336 -5.70 18.10 -14.44
N THR A 337 -6.10 17.52 -15.56
CA THR A 337 -7.53 17.21 -15.72
C THR A 337 -7.93 15.75 -15.55
N SER A 338 -7.03 14.78 -15.70
CA SER A 338 -7.35 13.35 -15.56
C SER A 338 -6.71 12.72 -14.32
N ASN A 339 -5.44 13.04 -14.05
CA ASN A 339 -4.70 12.45 -12.92
C ASN A 339 -4.98 13.15 -11.58
N GLU A 340 -5.40 14.40 -11.55
CA GLU A 340 -5.76 15.09 -10.29
C GLU A 340 -6.89 14.38 -9.55
N TYR A 341 -7.92 13.98 -10.28
CA TYR A 341 -9.04 13.27 -9.67
C TYR A 341 -8.63 11.92 -9.12
N VAL A 342 -7.75 11.19 -9.82
CA VAL A 342 -7.21 9.90 -9.38
C VAL A 342 -6.32 10.11 -8.14
N SER A 343 -5.39 11.07 -8.18
CA SER A 343 -4.49 11.36 -7.06
C SER A 343 -5.26 11.81 -5.81
N THR A 344 -6.30 12.63 -5.97
CA THR A 344 -7.16 13.06 -4.85
C THR A 344 -7.95 11.91 -4.26
N LYS A 345 -8.50 11.02 -5.09
CA LYS A 345 -9.21 9.81 -4.61
C LYS A 345 -8.27 8.92 -3.79
N ILE A 346 -7.04 8.71 -4.27
CA ILE A 346 -6.04 7.88 -3.57
C ILE A 346 -5.71 8.51 -2.22
N ALA A 347 -5.45 9.81 -2.19
CA ALA A 347 -5.13 10.54 -0.97
C ALA A 347 -6.25 10.44 0.08
N LEU A 348 -7.49 10.66 -0.33
CA LEU A 348 -8.66 10.56 0.56
C LEU A 348 -8.89 9.12 1.03
N TYR A 349 -8.76 8.14 0.14
CA TYR A 349 -8.86 6.73 0.50
C TYR A 349 -7.81 6.33 1.53
N PHE A 350 -6.57 6.73 1.31
CA PHE A 350 -5.45 6.44 2.19
C PHE A 350 -5.62 7.10 3.56
N LEU A 351 -6.01 8.38 3.59
CA LEU A 351 -6.27 9.11 4.84
C LEU A 351 -7.41 8.46 5.62
N GLY A 352 -8.53 8.13 4.95
CA GLY A 352 -9.66 7.45 5.58
C GLY A 352 -9.31 6.07 6.14
N SER A 353 -8.53 5.28 5.39
CA SER A 353 -8.04 3.97 5.85
C SER A 353 -7.10 4.10 7.05
N THR A 354 -6.19 5.09 7.03
CA THR A 354 -5.29 5.36 8.17
C THR A 354 -6.06 5.76 9.42
N LEU A 355 -7.08 6.61 9.28
CA LEU A 355 -7.94 6.99 10.40
C LEU A 355 -8.73 5.79 10.91
N GLY A 356 -9.30 4.97 10.04
CA GLY A 356 -10.05 3.79 10.44
C GLY A 356 -9.21 2.77 11.22
N VAL A 357 -8.01 2.46 10.71
CA VAL A 357 -7.08 1.57 11.43
C VAL A 357 -6.55 2.24 12.70
N GLY A 358 -6.28 3.55 12.68
CA GLY A 358 -5.91 4.30 13.89
C GLY A 358 -6.95 4.17 15.00
N ALA A 359 -8.23 4.19 14.67
CA ALA A 359 -9.30 3.95 15.64
C ALA A 359 -9.26 2.52 16.21
N LEU A 360 -8.90 1.50 15.41
CA LEU A 360 -8.70 0.12 15.91
C LEU A 360 -7.49 -0.01 16.84
N VAL A 361 -6.45 0.77 16.60
CA VAL A 361 -5.28 0.81 17.50
C VAL A 361 -5.66 1.42 18.83
N GLU A 362 -6.29 2.59 18.80
CA GLU A 362 -6.65 3.34 20.03
C GLU A 362 -7.68 2.62 20.90
N CYS A 363 -8.58 1.83 20.30
CA CYS A 363 -9.49 0.98 21.09
C CYS A 363 -8.85 -0.32 21.64
N GLY A 364 -7.52 -0.53 21.41
CA GLY A 364 -6.78 -1.69 21.91
C GLY A 364 -7.11 -3.02 21.21
N SER A 365 -7.90 -3.02 20.13
CA SER A 365 -8.27 -4.24 19.41
C SER A 365 -7.07 -4.93 18.79
N LEU A 366 -6.16 -4.16 18.19
CA LEU A 366 -4.98 -4.72 17.52
C LEU A 366 -3.97 -5.25 18.53
N ASP A 367 -3.81 -4.62 19.68
CA ASP A 367 -2.95 -5.12 20.76
C ASP A 367 -3.45 -6.46 21.28
N PHE A 368 -4.78 -6.60 21.48
CA PHE A 368 -5.39 -7.87 21.89
C PHE A 368 -5.15 -8.98 20.85
N ILE A 369 -5.37 -8.67 19.57
CA ILE A 369 -5.13 -9.63 18.48
C ILE A 369 -3.65 -9.99 18.38
N GLY A 370 -2.75 -9.01 18.49
CA GLY A 370 -1.29 -9.22 18.43
C GLY A 370 -0.80 -10.11 19.57
N GLN A 371 -1.27 -9.88 20.80
CA GLN A 371 -0.93 -10.73 21.96
C GLN A 371 -1.47 -12.15 21.79
N TRP A 372 -2.71 -12.30 21.34
CA TRP A 372 -3.32 -13.60 21.10
C TRP A 372 -2.53 -14.39 20.01
N LEU A 373 -2.20 -13.71 18.92
CA LEU A 373 -1.40 -14.29 17.83
C LEU A 373 -0.02 -14.70 18.35
N ASN A 374 0.68 -13.84 19.04
CA ASN A 374 2.01 -14.12 19.58
C ASN A 374 2.01 -15.32 20.57
N HIS A 375 0.91 -15.51 21.29
CA HIS A 375 0.77 -16.65 22.22
C HIS A 375 0.44 -17.95 21.51
N ASN A 376 -0.39 -17.93 20.45
CA ASN A 376 -0.95 -19.14 19.83
C ASN A 376 -0.26 -19.53 18.51
N VAL A 377 0.34 -18.57 17.80
CA VAL A 377 0.93 -18.79 16.48
C VAL A 377 2.37 -18.30 16.50
N HIS A 378 3.32 -19.22 16.39
CA HIS A 378 4.75 -18.93 16.51
C HIS A 378 5.46 -18.90 15.15
N ASN A 379 4.71 -18.86 14.05
CA ASN A 379 5.26 -18.98 12.70
C ASN A 379 4.82 -17.79 11.82
N VAL A 380 5.78 -16.97 11.43
CA VAL A 380 5.56 -15.78 10.58
C VAL A 380 5.03 -16.11 9.19
N TYR A 381 5.31 -17.31 8.67
CA TYR A 381 4.79 -17.75 7.37
C TYR A 381 3.27 -17.97 7.40
N ILE A 382 2.74 -18.42 8.55
CA ILE A 382 1.29 -18.54 8.75
C ILE A 382 0.65 -17.15 8.75
N TYR A 383 1.28 -16.16 9.40
CA TYR A 383 0.81 -14.77 9.36
C TYR A 383 0.76 -14.25 7.93
N GLY A 384 1.86 -14.41 7.17
CA GLY A 384 1.91 -14.03 5.76
C GLY A 384 0.79 -14.68 4.94
N GLY A 385 0.56 -15.99 5.12
CA GLY A 385 -0.51 -16.72 4.45
C GLY A 385 -1.91 -16.17 4.76
N VAL A 386 -2.22 -15.93 6.02
CA VAL A 386 -3.51 -15.37 6.46
C VAL A 386 -3.70 -13.95 5.93
N ILE A 387 -2.69 -13.09 6.06
CA ILE A 387 -2.73 -11.71 5.57
C ILE A 387 -2.97 -11.68 4.06
N GLY A 388 -2.27 -12.51 3.29
CA GLY A 388 -2.47 -12.58 1.85
C GLY A 388 -3.88 -13.01 1.46
N LEU A 389 -4.46 -14.02 2.12
CA LEU A 389 -5.83 -14.43 1.87
C LEU A 389 -6.85 -13.33 2.22
N LEU A 390 -6.67 -12.65 3.33
CA LEU A 390 -7.55 -11.55 3.73
C LEU A 390 -7.41 -10.34 2.80
N ALA A 391 -6.20 -10.00 2.38
CA ALA A 391 -5.93 -8.92 1.43
C ALA A 391 -6.54 -9.18 0.04
N SER A 392 -6.92 -10.42 -0.28
CA SER A 392 -7.61 -10.71 -1.55
C SER A 392 -9.03 -10.15 -1.63
N VAL A 393 -9.67 -9.94 -0.49
CA VAL A 393 -11.06 -9.46 -0.39
C VAL A 393 -11.11 -8.01 0.04
N ILE A 394 -10.30 -7.66 1.02
CA ILE A 394 -10.17 -6.32 1.55
C ILE A 394 -8.85 -5.74 1.03
N ASP A 395 -8.82 -4.47 0.70
CA ASP A 395 -7.63 -3.79 0.17
C ASP A 395 -6.38 -4.03 1.04
N ASN A 396 -5.20 -4.11 0.41
CA ASN A 396 -3.92 -4.34 1.08
C ASN A 396 -3.55 -3.22 2.07
N ILE A 397 -3.93 -1.97 1.82
CA ILE A 397 -3.57 -0.80 2.63
C ILE A 397 -4.01 -0.95 4.10
N PRO A 398 -5.29 -1.20 4.44
CA PRO A 398 -5.69 -1.36 5.83
C PRO A 398 -5.05 -2.57 6.52
N PHE A 399 -4.75 -3.64 5.79
CA PHE A 399 -4.08 -4.81 6.37
C PHE A 399 -2.63 -4.55 6.72
N VAL A 400 -1.89 -3.88 5.87
CA VAL A 400 -0.50 -3.54 6.17
C VAL A 400 -0.44 -2.51 7.30
N LEU A 401 -1.35 -1.53 7.31
CA LEU A 401 -1.52 -0.59 8.42
C LEU A 401 -1.77 -1.31 9.76
N ALA A 402 -2.72 -2.24 9.77
CA ALA A 402 -3.00 -3.05 10.95
C ALA A 402 -1.80 -3.92 11.33
N GLY A 403 -1.12 -4.54 10.35
CA GLY A 403 0.08 -5.35 10.54
C GLY A 403 1.23 -4.61 11.20
N ILE A 404 1.43 -3.33 10.85
CA ILE A 404 2.45 -2.49 11.50
C ILE A 404 2.15 -2.29 12.98
N HIS A 405 0.88 -2.21 13.37
CA HIS A 405 0.48 -1.97 14.76
C HIS A 405 0.25 -3.26 15.56
N LEU A 406 0.05 -4.40 14.90
CA LEU A 406 -0.05 -5.71 15.57
C LEU A 406 1.21 -6.08 16.35
N PHE A 407 2.38 -5.70 15.82
CA PHE A 407 3.68 -5.96 16.43
C PHE A 407 4.49 -4.67 16.47
N PRO A 408 4.25 -3.79 17.46
CA PRO A 408 4.94 -2.51 17.54
C PRO A 408 6.46 -2.72 17.69
N SER A 409 7.22 -1.98 16.89
CA SER A 409 8.67 -2.07 16.70
C SER A 409 9.55 -1.83 17.94
N GLY A 410 9.00 -1.76 19.11
CA GLY A 410 9.75 -1.56 20.36
C GLY A 410 9.67 -2.71 21.35
N ALA A 411 8.62 -3.55 21.26
CA ALA A 411 8.36 -4.59 22.24
C ALA A 411 9.08 -5.93 21.95
N TYR A 412 9.40 -6.20 20.67
CA TYR A 412 9.95 -7.50 20.23
C TYR A 412 11.25 -7.35 19.40
N ALA A 413 11.80 -6.17 19.28
CA ALA A 413 12.65 -5.73 18.16
C ALA A 413 14.16 -5.89 18.35
N VAL A 414 14.64 -6.72 19.25
CA VAL A 414 16.12 -6.85 19.42
C VAL A 414 16.69 -8.01 18.59
N SER A 415 15.91 -9.02 18.26
CA SER A 415 16.36 -10.14 17.41
C SER A 415 15.20 -10.97 16.90
N GLY A 416 15.31 -11.55 15.72
CA GLY A 416 14.34 -12.48 15.14
C GLY A 416 13.46 -11.87 14.05
N ASP A 417 12.38 -12.55 13.73
CA ASP A 417 11.51 -12.27 12.58
C ASP A 417 10.84 -10.89 12.59
N PHE A 418 10.71 -10.26 13.76
CA PHE A 418 10.10 -8.94 13.96
C PHE A 418 11.12 -7.79 14.08
N ALA A 419 12.42 -8.09 13.96
CA ALA A 419 13.46 -7.07 13.89
C ALA A 419 13.29 -6.17 12.65
N VAL A 420 14.00 -5.05 12.61
CA VAL A 420 14.05 -4.23 11.39
C VAL A 420 14.52 -5.09 10.22
N ASP A 421 13.83 -5.02 9.08
CA ASP A 421 14.02 -5.87 7.90
C ASP A 421 13.81 -7.38 8.14
N GLY A 422 13.21 -7.76 9.26
CA GLY A 422 12.91 -9.15 9.59
C GLY A 422 11.87 -9.78 8.65
N ALA A 423 11.79 -11.12 8.68
CA ALA A 423 10.94 -11.91 7.80
C ALA A 423 9.46 -11.50 7.85
N TYR A 424 8.96 -11.07 9.01
CA TYR A 424 7.57 -10.61 9.16
C TYR A 424 7.24 -9.44 8.23
N TRP A 425 8.08 -8.41 8.19
CA TRP A 425 7.83 -7.20 7.39
C TRP A 425 7.92 -7.47 5.90
N GLN A 426 8.86 -8.32 5.52
CA GLN A 426 9.01 -8.77 4.13
C GLN A 426 7.80 -9.59 3.68
N LEU A 427 7.35 -10.54 4.51
CA LEU A 427 6.14 -11.33 4.24
C LEU A 427 4.88 -10.49 4.24
N LEU A 428 4.77 -9.49 5.13
CA LEU A 428 3.65 -8.56 5.17
C LEU A 428 3.48 -7.84 3.83
N SER A 429 4.57 -7.34 3.23
CA SER A 429 4.53 -6.71 1.92
C SER A 429 4.22 -7.70 0.80
N PHE A 430 5.02 -8.78 0.69
CA PHE A 430 4.92 -9.75 -0.38
C PHE A 430 3.55 -10.44 -0.43
N CYS A 431 3.07 -10.91 0.73
CA CYS A 431 1.81 -11.62 0.81
C CYS A 431 0.61 -10.69 0.63
N SER A 432 0.65 -9.45 1.14
CA SER A 432 -0.45 -8.50 0.92
C SER A 432 -0.56 -8.09 -0.55
N ALA A 433 0.56 -7.85 -1.24
CA ALA A 433 0.58 -7.45 -2.65
C ALA A 433 0.09 -8.57 -3.59
N LEU A 434 0.60 -9.80 -3.41
CA LEU A 434 0.12 -10.95 -4.18
C LEU A 434 -1.27 -11.40 -3.75
N GLY A 435 -1.58 -11.35 -2.47
CA GLY A 435 -2.91 -11.59 -1.94
C GLY A 435 -3.95 -10.68 -2.58
N ALA A 436 -3.68 -9.39 -2.65
CA ALA A 436 -4.52 -8.41 -3.34
C ALA A 436 -4.71 -8.71 -4.84
N SER A 437 -3.79 -9.49 -5.43
CA SER A 437 -3.88 -9.96 -6.81
C SER A 437 -4.65 -11.27 -6.98
N LEU A 438 -4.98 -11.99 -5.92
CA LEU A 438 -5.78 -13.24 -6.01
C LEU A 438 -7.18 -12.96 -6.55
N LEU A 439 -7.79 -11.90 -6.04
CA LEU A 439 -9.01 -11.31 -6.58
C LEU A 439 -8.68 -9.85 -6.91
N TYR A 440 -9.00 -9.38 -8.09
CA TYR A 440 -8.71 -7.97 -8.44
C TYR A 440 -9.39 -6.97 -7.50
N LEU A 441 -10.29 -7.43 -6.63
CA LEU A 441 -10.99 -6.64 -5.61
C LEU A 441 -10.05 -6.14 -4.50
N GLY A 442 -8.97 -6.85 -4.23
CA GLY A 442 -8.04 -6.58 -3.14
C GLY A 442 -7.07 -5.42 -3.39
N SER A 443 -7.16 -4.70 -4.49
CA SER A 443 -6.33 -3.52 -4.74
C SER A 443 -7.02 -2.46 -5.59
N LEU A 444 -6.68 -1.19 -5.37
CA LEU A 444 -7.11 -0.08 -6.21
C LEU A 444 -6.65 -0.26 -7.66
N ALA A 445 -5.44 -0.79 -7.86
CA ALA A 445 -4.90 -1.12 -9.17
C ALA A 445 -5.75 -2.18 -9.89
N GLY A 446 -6.20 -3.22 -9.18
CA GLY A 446 -7.07 -4.25 -9.71
C GLY A 446 -8.41 -3.73 -10.20
N HIS A 447 -9.00 -2.79 -9.47
CA HIS A 447 -10.24 -2.14 -9.88
C HIS A 447 -10.05 -1.28 -11.13
N SER A 448 -8.97 -0.52 -11.20
CA SER A 448 -8.64 0.30 -12.38
C SER A 448 -8.51 -0.57 -13.65
N VAL A 449 -7.86 -1.74 -13.55
CA VAL A 449 -7.78 -2.68 -14.65
C VAL A 449 -9.17 -3.20 -15.00
N ALA A 450 -9.95 -3.65 -14.01
CA ALA A 450 -11.26 -4.25 -14.22
C ALA A 450 -12.24 -3.28 -14.89
N GLU A 451 -12.20 -2.00 -14.51
CA GLU A 451 -13.00 -0.94 -15.16
C GLU A 451 -12.53 -0.69 -16.60
N THR A 452 -11.21 -0.61 -16.84
CA THR A 452 -10.66 -0.27 -18.15
C THR A 452 -10.97 -1.33 -19.21
N VAL A 453 -10.98 -2.62 -18.83
CA VAL A 453 -11.22 -3.72 -19.79
C VAL A 453 -12.52 -4.48 -19.54
N ASP A 454 -13.43 -3.94 -18.74
CA ASP A 454 -14.70 -4.55 -18.35
C ASP A 454 -14.56 -6.02 -17.93
N MET A 455 -13.68 -6.26 -16.95
CA MET A 455 -13.32 -7.61 -16.51
C MET A 455 -14.33 -8.16 -15.51
N ASN A 456 -14.81 -9.38 -15.76
CA ASN A 456 -15.78 -10.05 -14.90
C ASN A 456 -15.06 -10.84 -13.78
N LEU A 457 -15.51 -10.68 -12.51
CA LEU A 457 -14.95 -11.38 -11.35
C LEU A 457 -14.99 -12.91 -11.49
N ARG A 458 -16.09 -13.46 -12.02
CA ARG A 458 -16.23 -14.91 -12.23
C ARG A 458 -15.20 -15.43 -13.23
N TRP A 459 -14.95 -14.66 -14.30
CA TRP A 459 -13.92 -14.99 -15.28
C TRP A 459 -12.54 -14.95 -14.65
N TYR A 460 -12.23 -13.88 -13.89
CA TYR A 460 -10.93 -13.72 -13.19
C TYR A 460 -10.69 -14.88 -12.21
N PHE A 461 -11.67 -15.22 -11.38
CA PHE A 461 -11.58 -16.32 -10.43
C PHE A 461 -11.30 -17.66 -11.11
N ARG A 462 -11.97 -17.93 -12.22
CA ARG A 462 -11.80 -19.20 -12.96
C ARG A 462 -10.45 -19.30 -13.68
N HIS A 463 -9.93 -18.17 -14.21
CA HIS A 463 -8.77 -18.19 -15.11
C HIS A 463 -7.49 -17.62 -14.52
N VAL A 464 -7.56 -16.73 -13.55
CA VAL A 464 -6.38 -16.00 -13.02
C VAL A 464 -6.06 -16.42 -11.58
N PHE A 465 -7.05 -16.52 -10.73
CA PHE A 465 -6.89 -16.84 -9.29
C PHE A 465 -5.92 -17.98 -9.01
N TRP A 466 -6.14 -19.16 -9.61
CA TRP A 466 -5.30 -20.34 -9.37
C TRP A 466 -3.86 -20.17 -9.84
N ARG A 467 -3.64 -19.34 -10.87
CA ARG A 467 -2.30 -19.04 -11.38
C ARG A 467 -1.54 -18.10 -10.47
N VAL A 468 -2.22 -17.11 -9.93
CA VAL A 468 -1.66 -16.21 -8.92
C VAL A 468 -1.37 -16.99 -7.64
N MET A 469 -2.29 -17.87 -7.21
CA MET A 469 -2.09 -18.75 -6.05
C MET A 469 -0.83 -19.62 -6.22
N MET A 470 -0.64 -20.24 -7.38
CA MET A 470 0.57 -21.05 -7.65
C MET A 470 1.83 -20.20 -7.66
N ALA A 471 1.79 -19.00 -8.26
CA ALA A 471 2.90 -18.07 -8.25
C ALA A 471 3.25 -17.61 -6.82
N TRP A 472 2.24 -17.35 -6.00
CA TRP A 472 2.40 -17.02 -4.59
C TRP A 472 3.04 -18.16 -3.79
N CYS A 473 2.53 -19.39 -3.95
CA CYS A 473 3.12 -20.55 -3.28
C CYS A 473 4.61 -20.73 -3.65
N VAL A 474 4.98 -20.59 -4.94
CA VAL A 474 6.38 -20.67 -5.36
C VAL A 474 7.21 -19.55 -4.75
N GLY A 475 6.70 -18.31 -4.75
CA GLY A 475 7.36 -17.19 -4.09
C GLY A 475 7.60 -17.43 -2.60
N MET A 476 6.60 -17.97 -1.88
CA MET A 476 6.72 -18.35 -0.47
C MET A 476 7.78 -19.44 -0.23
N ILE A 477 7.86 -20.42 -1.11
CA ILE A 477 8.89 -21.47 -1.04
C ILE A 477 10.28 -20.88 -1.25
N VAL A 478 10.42 -20.00 -2.27
CA VAL A 478 11.70 -19.33 -2.53
C VAL A 478 12.08 -18.44 -1.35
N PHE A 479 11.12 -17.68 -0.79
CA PHE A 479 11.35 -16.86 0.39
C PHE A 479 11.83 -17.70 1.58
N TYR A 480 11.17 -18.83 1.83
CA TYR A 480 11.57 -19.75 2.90
C TYR A 480 13.01 -20.24 2.71
N VAL A 481 13.37 -20.68 1.49
CA VAL A 481 14.73 -21.19 1.18
C VAL A 481 15.81 -20.12 1.28
N THR A 482 15.48 -18.86 0.96
CA THR A 482 16.46 -17.76 1.02
C THR A 482 16.65 -17.18 2.42
N HIS A 483 15.75 -17.51 3.37
CA HIS A 483 15.79 -17.03 4.76
C HIS A 483 16.06 -18.17 5.77
N LEU A 484 16.41 -19.39 5.27
CA LEU A 484 16.99 -20.47 6.07
C LEU A 484 18.45 -20.17 6.38
#